data_b0688d37feb53361e83f628c67a2b950
#
_entry.id   b0688d37feb53361e83f628c67a2b950
#
_cell.length_a   1.000
_cell.length_b   1.000
_cell.length_c   1.000
_cell.angle_alpha   90.00
_cell.angle_beta   90.00
_cell.angle_gamma   90.00
#
_symmetry.space_group_name_H-M   'P 1'
#
loop_
_entity.id
_entity.type
_entity.pdbx_description
1 polymer ?
#
loop_
_entity_poly.entity_id
_entity_poly.type
_entity_poly.pdbx_seq_one_letter_code
_entity_poly.pdbx_strand_id
1 'polypeptide(L)' 'MKVRMLFETGYEEVEALTVVDLLRRAKVDCLMVAADDQDTVTGSHGITVKMDEKISELAD' A
#
# COMPACT_ATOMS: atom_id res chain seq x y z
N MET A 1 -14.88 5.09 -6.85
CA MET A 1 -14.65 4.21 -5.69
C MET A 1 -13.22 4.33 -5.22
N LYS A 2 -13.02 4.43 -3.92
CA LYS A 2 -11.69 4.53 -3.34
C LYS A 2 -11.42 3.30 -2.49
N VAL A 3 -10.26 2.67 -2.72
CA VAL A 3 -9.84 1.49 -1.97
C VAL A 3 -8.52 1.80 -1.30
N ARG A 4 -8.40 1.44 -0.03
CA ARG A 4 -7.15 1.59 0.69
C ARG A 4 -6.62 0.22 1.07
N MET A 5 -5.35 -0.02 0.72
CA MET A 5 -4.67 -1.27 1.08
C MET A 5 -3.64 -0.97 2.14
N LEU A 6 -3.72 -1.71 3.24
CA LEU A 6 -2.75 -1.55 4.33
C LEU A 6 -1.51 -2.41 4.06
N PHE A 7 -0.36 -1.78 4.19
CA PHE A 7 0.92 -2.46 3.99
C PHE A 7 1.69 -2.47 5.31
N GLU A 8 2.24 -3.63 5.64
CA GLU A 8 3.11 -3.77 6.81
C GLU A 8 4.46 -4.33 6.36
N THR A 9 5.49 -4.02 7.13
CA THR A 9 6.81 -4.57 6.88
C THR A 9 6.72 -6.09 6.75
N GLY A 10 7.34 -6.63 5.70
CA GLY A 10 7.35 -8.06 5.46
C GLY A 10 6.22 -8.55 4.58
N TYR A 11 5.45 -7.63 3.98
CA TYR A 11 4.37 -8.03 3.08
C TYR A 11 4.94 -8.71 1.82
N GLU A 12 4.09 -9.49 1.14
CA GLU A 12 4.49 -10.17 -0.11
C GLU A 12 4.36 -9.20 -1.27
N GLU A 13 5.51 -8.80 -1.84
CA GLU A 13 5.54 -7.76 -2.85
C GLU A 13 4.70 -8.12 -4.08
N VAL A 14 4.87 -9.32 -4.60
CA VAL A 14 4.16 -9.71 -5.82
C VAL A 14 2.66 -9.69 -5.61
N GLU A 15 2.20 -10.26 -4.49
CA GLU A 15 0.77 -10.35 -4.24
C GLU A 15 0.14 -8.98 -4.02
N ALA A 16 0.74 -8.19 -3.15
CA ALA A 16 0.15 -6.90 -2.77
C ALA A 16 0.22 -5.89 -3.91
N LEU A 17 1.39 -5.77 -4.54
CA LEU A 17 1.57 -4.77 -5.58
C LEU A 17 0.82 -5.13 -6.85
N THR A 18 0.64 -6.42 -7.12
CA THR A 18 -0.16 -6.85 -8.26
C THR A 18 -1.60 -6.39 -8.10
N VAL A 19 -2.16 -6.52 -6.90
CA VAL A 19 -3.53 -6.08 -6.65
C VAL A 19 -3.65 -4.58 -6.85
N VAL A 20 -2.69 -3.81 -6.31
CA VAL A 20 -2.70 -2.35 -6.49
C VAL A 20 -2.64 -2.00 -7.98
N ASP A 21 -1.74 -2.66 -8.70
CA ASP A 21 -1.57 -2.39 -10.12
C ASP A 21 -2.85 -2.69 -10.90
N LEU A 22 -3.45 -3.86 -10.64
CA LEU A 22 -4.67 -4.24 -11.35
C LEU A 22 -5.82 -3.30 -11.07
N LEU A 23 -5.97 -2.88 -9.82
CA LEU A 23 -7.04 -1.96 -9.47
C LEU A 23 -6.85 -0.61 -10.14
N ARG A 24 -5.61 -0.12 -10.18
CA ARG A 24 -5.34 1.17 -10.83
C ARG A 24 -5.55 1.08 -12.33
N ARG A 25 -5.23 -0.05 -12.94
CA ARG A 25 -5.50 -0.25 -14.36
C ARG A 25 -6.99 -0.25 -14.65
N ALA A 26 -7.79 -0.72 -13.69
CA ALA A 26 -9.25 -0.74 -13.81
C ALA A 26 -9.89 0.59 -13.43
N LYS A 27 -9.06 1.64 -13.22
CA LYS A 27 -9.52 2.98 -12.88
C LYS A 27 -10.15 3.07 -11.50
N VAL A 28 -9.75 2.18 -10.61
CA VAL A 28 -10.13 2.25 -9.21
C VAL A 28 -9.05 3.06 -8.48
N ASP A 29 -9.50 4.01 -7.65
CA ASP A 29 -8.58 4.85 -6.88
C ASP A 29 -8.03 4.02 -5.71
N CYS A 30 -6.91 3.36 -5.93
CA CYS A 30 -6.30 2.47 -4.94
C CYS A 30 -5.10 3.15 -4.30
N LEU A 31 -5.16 3.32 -3.00
CA LEU A 31 -4.13 3.99 -2.22
C LEU A 31 -3.41 2.99 -1.33
N MET A 32 -2.08 3.09 -1.30
CA MET A 32 -1.26 2.25 -0.43
C MET A 32 -1.05 2.99 0.89
N VAL A 33 -1.39 2.34 1.99
CA VAL A 33 -1.38 2.97 3.30
C VAL A 33 -0.38 2.24 4.20
N ALA A 34 0.51 2.99 4.82
CA ALA A 34 1.51 2.41 5.74
C ALA A 34 0.85 2.13 7.09
N ALA A 35 0.71 0.86 7.43
CA ALA A 35 0.10 0.45 8.69
C ALA A 35 0.99 0.80 9.89
N ASP A 36 2.30 0.90 9.67
CA ASP A 36 3.24 1.27 10.72
C ASP A 36 3.53 2.77 10.73
N ASP A 37 2.77 3.53 9.97
CA ASP A 37 2.83 4.99 9.95
C ASP A 37 4.15 5.55 9.44
N GLN A 38 4.85 4.79 8.60
CA GLN A 38 6.08 5.24 7.97
C GLN A 38 5.80 5.73 6.55
N ASP A 39 6.75 6.46 5.96
CA ASP A 39 6.61 6.92 4.59
C ASP A 39 6.78 5.81 3.58
N THR A 40 7.58 4.82 3.93
CA THR A 40 7.88 3.67 3.06
C THR A 40 7.68 2.39 3.84
N VAL A 41 7.39 1.31 3.11
CA VAL A 41 7.25 0.00 3.72
C VAL A 41 8.06 -1.00 2.89
N THR A 42 8.82 -1.86 3.57
CA THR A 42 9.67 -2.83 2.91
C THR A 42 9.04 -4.21 3.00
N GLY A 43 8.91 -4.87 1.86
CA GLY A 43 8.34 -6.20 1.80
C GLY A 43 9.29 -7.29 2.22
N SER A 44 8.82 -8.53 2.14
CA SER A 44 9.59 -9.69 2.60
C SER A 44 10.84 -9.95 1.79
N HIS A 45 10.93 -9.40 0.59
CA HIS A 45 12.09 -9.59 -0.28
C HIS A 45 12.95 -8.33 -0.36
N GLY A 46 12.80 -7.43 0.58
CA GLY A 46 13.67 -6.27 0.69
C GLY A 46 13.36 -5.13 -0.26
N ILE A 47 12.20 -5.14 -0.89
CA ILE A 47 11.82 -4.08 -1.82
C ILE A 47 11.07 -3.00 -1.04
N THR A 48 11.60 -1.80 -1.07
CA THR A 48 11.03 -0.67 -0.35
C THR A 48 10.17 0.16 -1.28
N VAL A 49 8.92 0.38 -0.91
CA VAL A 49 7.96 1.10 -1.73
C VAL A 49 7.42 2.29 -0.93
N LYS A 50 7.30 3.41 -1.62
CA LYS A 50 6.73 4.60 -1.00
C LYS A 50 5.21 4.46 -0.92
N MET A 51 4.66 4.78 0.25
CA MET A 51 3.23 4.71 0.47
C MET A 51 2.56 6.02 0.08
N ASP A 52 1.28 5.94 -0.23
CA ASP A 52 0.49 7.13 -0.56
C ASP A 52 0.03 7.85 0.70
N GLU A 53 -0.28 7.08 1.74
CA GLU A 53 -0.80 7.64 2.99
C GLU A 53 -0.25 6.87 4.18
N LYS A 54 -0.31 7.49 5.36
CA LYS A 54 -0.02 6.83 6.63
C LYS A 54 -1.33 6.55 7.33
N ILE A 55 -1.36 5.49 8.15
CA ILE A 55 -2.60 5.10 8.83
C ILE A 55 -3.14 6.24 9.71
N SER A 56 -2.26 7.03 10.32
CA SER A 56 -2.69 8.13 11.18
C SER A 56 -3.41 9.23 10.41
N GLU A 57 -3.21 9.30 9.10
CA GLU A 57 -3.84 10.32 8.27
C GLU A 57 -5.27 9.96 7.87
N LEU A 58 -5.71 8.75 8.20
CA LEU A 58 -7.05 8.28 7.85
C LEU A 58 -8.06 8.57 8.94
N ALA A 59 -7.66 9.28 9.93
CA ALA A 59 -8.56 9.57 11.02
C ALA A 59 -9.80 10.26 10.54
N ASP A 60 -10.88 9.83 10.95
CA ASP A 60 -11.99 10.45 10.68
C ASP A 60 -12.89 10.09 11.07
#